data_36a78f1944b277c39c13426cc2fbae7b
#
_entry.id   36a78f1944b277c39c13426cc2fbae7b
#
_cell.length_a   1.000
_cell.length_b   1.000
_cell.length_c   1.000
_cell.angle_alpha   90.00
_cell.angle_beta   90.00
_cell.angle_gamma   90.00
#
_symmetry.space_group_name_H-M   'P 1'
#
loop_
_entity.id
_entity.type
_entity.pdbx_description
1 polymer ?
#
loop_
_entity_poly.entity_id
_entity_poly.type
_entity_poly.pdbx_seq_one_letter_code
_entity_poly.pdbx_strand_id
1 'polypeptide(L)'
;GWGLYKTSYGDSDSILFHDIDTLGFKVNIGKGFSKHFRLSLGAKVEYIKEKHENGKLQKAPNGSWYYRDSGTGSWREIEGVDDKYVLWSIYPYISYDTRNNYLNPTSGTYGKLQVEGGHAGGYKSGSFGNVTLELRKYHRGLFKNNTFAYKVVGGVASDSTKESQKFWVGGGNSLRGYDGGFFKGSQKLVATIENRTQLNDIVGFVVFADVGRAWKQNGRDPSYTRDNKDFGHNIGTTAGVGLRLNTPIGPLRFDFGWPVGNKMDDDGMKFYFNMGQSF
;
A
#
# COMPACT_ATOMS: atom_id res chain seq x y z
N GLY A 1 -21.56 -2.67 4.35
CA GLY A 1 -20.75 -3.74 4.94
C GLY A 1 -20.07 -3.28 6.21
N TRP A 2 -19.73 -4.20 7.07
CA TRP A 2 -18.94 -3.98 8.29
C TRP A 2 -17.89 -5.07 8.39
N GLY A 3 -16.85 -4.85 9.15
CA GLY A 3 -15.83 -5.86 9.35
C GLY A 3 -14.81 -5.47 10.42
N LEU A 4 -14.28 -6.50 11.07
CA LEU A 4 -13.06 -6.45 11.86
C LEU A 4 -11.88 -6.80 10.95
N TYR A 5 -10.76 -6.18 11.18
CA TYR A 5 -9.53 -6.49 10.45
C TYR A 5 -8.31 -6.31 11.35
N LYS A 6 -7.29 -7.09 11.05
CA LYS A 6 -5.97 -6.93 11.63
C LYS A 6 -4.98 -6.79 10.48
N THR A 7 -4.08 -5.83 10.59
CA THR A 7 -2.96 -5.68 9.65
C THR A 7 -1.68 -5.48 10.43
N SER A 8 -0.60 -6.02 9.92
CA SER A 8 0.75 -5.79 10.42
C SER A 8 1.64 -5.41 9.24
N TYR A 9 2.44 -4.38 9.42
CA TYR A 9 3.45 -3.94 8.47
C TYR A 9 4.78 -3.91 9.21
N GLY A 10 5.80 -4.52 8.64
CA GLY A 10 7.16 -4.46 9.15
C GLY A 10 8.11 -4.16 8.02
N ASP A 11 9.17 -3.42 8.31
CA ASP A 11 10.28 -3.17 7.40
C ASP A 11 11.53 -3.79 8.01
N SER A 12 12.09 -4.83 7.38
CA SER A 12 13.21 -5.59 7.90
C SER A 12 14.58 -4.99 7.60
N ASP A 13 14.68 -4.07 6.63
CA ASP A 13 15.95 -3.62 6.09
C ASP A 13 16.33 -2.18 6.49
N SER A 14 15.45 -1.46 7.18
CA SER A 14 15.77 -0.13 7.67
C SER A 14 16.50 -0.18 9.01
N ILE A 15 17.31 0.85 9.27
CA ILE A 15 17.98 1.05 10.57
C ILE A 15 16.95 1.12 11.72
N LEU A 16 15.70 1.37 11.40
CA LEU A 16 14.56 1.42 12.29
C LEU A 16 13.48 0.45 11.78
N PHE A 17 13.39 -0.71 12.40
CA PHE A 17 12.24 -1.60 12.23
C PHE A 17 11.00 -0.88 12.72
N HIS A 18 10.04 -0.73 11.83
CA HIS A 18 8.78 -0.10 12.15
C HIS A 18 7.66 -1.11 12.00
N ASP A 19 7.27 -1.70 13.11
CA ASP A 19 6.11 -2.59 13.17
C ASP A 19 4.87 -1.79 13.53
N ILE A 20 3.87 -1.86 12.68
CA ILE A 20 2.55 -1.27 12.92
C ILE A 20 1.53 -2.38 12.99
N ASP A 21 1.05 -2.66 14.19
CA ASP A 21 -0.08 -3.55 14.41
C ASP A 21 -1.37 -2.74 14.51
N THR A 22 -2.34 -3.07 13.68
CA THR A 22 -3.65 -2.43 13.67
C THR A 22 -4.74 -3.46 13.91
N LEU A 23 -5.59 -3.19 14.90
CA LEU A 23 -6.87 -3.86 15.08
C LEU A 23 -7.98 -2.83 14.82
N GLY A 24 -8.82 -3.09 13.82
CA GLY A 24 -9.80 -2.10 13.38
C GLY A 24 -11.19 -2.67 13.14
N PHE A 25 -12.18 -1.79 13.34
CA PHE A 25 -13.55 -1.99 12.92
C PHE A 25 -13.92 -0.92 11.90
N LYS A 26 -14.58 -1.33 10.81
CA LYS A 26 -15.08 -0.42 9.78
C LYS A 26 -16.51 -0.74 9.38
N VAL A 27 -17.24 0.30 9.03
CA VAL A 27 -18.59 0.22 8.47
C VAL A 27 -18.67 1.06 7.21
N ASN A 28 -19.39 0.57 6.22
CA ASN A 28 -19.67 1.29 4.97
C ASN A 28 -21.14 1.20 4.63
N ILE A 29 -21.72 2.34 4.28
CA ILE A 29 -23.09 2.46 3.77
C ILE A 29 -22.98 3.10 2.40
N GLY A 30 -23.66 2.55 1.40
CA GLY A 30 -23.59 3.10 0.04
C GLY A 30 -24.88 2.92 -0.72
N LYS A 31 -25.17 3.91 -1.57
CA LYS A 31 -26.34 3.92 -2.47
C LYS A 31 -25.86 4.01 -3.92
N GLY A 32 -26.40 3.16 -4.78
CA GLY A 32 -26.24 3.26 -6.23
C GLY A 32 -27.16 4.36 -6.77
N PHE A 33 -26.61 5.27 -7.55
CA PHE A 33 -27.37 6.30 -8.28
C PHE A 33 -27.72 5.86 -9.69
N SER A 34 -26.94 4.93 -10.22
CA SER A 34 -27.19 4.30 -11.51
C SER A 34 -26.60 2.88 -11.49
N LYS A 35 -26.73 2.18 -12.61
CA LYS A 35 -26.15 0.84 -12.80
C LYS A 35 -24.64 0.79 -12.50
N HIS A 36 -23.94 1.88 -12.70
CA HIS A 36 -22.47 1.93 -12.64
C HIS A 36 -21.93 2.84 -11.54
N PHE A 37 -22.70 3.84 -11.09
CA PHE A 37 -22.25 4.80 -10.08
C PHE A 37 -22.80 4.47 -8.69
N ARG A 38 -21.90 4.50 -7.71
CA ARG A 38 -22.23 4.36 -6.29
C ARG A 38 -21.54 5.43 -5.48
N LEU A 39 -22.28 6.09 -4.59
CA LEU A 39 -21.75 6.91 -3.51
C LEU A 39 -21.80 6.12 -2.22
N SER A 40 -20.76 6.19 -1.44
CA SER A 40 -20.65 5.47 -0.17
C SER A 40 -20.01 6.37 0.89
N LEU A 41 -20.44 6.16 2.12
CA LEU A 41 -19.85 6.76 3.31
C LEU A 41 -19.33 5.62 4.19
N GLY A 42 -18.06 5.69 4.52
CA GLY A 42 -17.42 4.78 5.45
C GLY A 42 -16.99 5.48 6.72
N ALA A 43 -16.93 4.74 7.80
CA ALA A 43 -16.30 5.13 9.05
C ALA A 43 -15.46 3.97 9.57
N LYS A 44 -14.35 4.27 10.24
CA LYS A 44 -13.50 3.29 10.91
C LYS A 44 -13.01 3.79 12.25
N VAL A 45 -12.75 2.83 13.12
CA VAL A 45 -12.02 3.01 14.38
C VAL A 45 -10.93 1.96 14.41
N GLU A 46 -9.72 2.38 14.70
CA GLU A 46 -8.52 1.54 14.72
C GLU A 46 -7.77 1.72 16.04
N TYR A 47 -7.41 0.62 16.68
CA TYR A 47 -6.41 0.60 17.73
C TYR A 47 -5.07 0.24 17.11
N ILE A 48 -4.10 1.13 17.22
CA ILE A 48 -2.81 1.05 16.57
C ILE A 48 -1.73 0.91 17.63
N LYS A 49 -0.81 -0.01 17.39
CA LYS A 49 0.45 -0.14 18.13
C LYS A 49 1.58 0.06 17.13
N GLU A 50 2.36 1.11 17.35
CA GLU A 50 3.60 1.35 16.62
C GLU A 50 4.76 0.93 17.50
N LYS A 51 5.61 0.03 17.02
CA LYS A 51 6.81 -0.43 17.69
C LYS A 51 8.01 -0.18 16.81
N HIS A 52 9.07 0.29 17.42
CA HIS A 52 10.38 0.38 16.80
C HIS A 52 11.30 -0.64 17.48
N GLU A 53 11.49 -1.79 16.87
CA GLU A 53 12.40 -2.81 17.37
C GLU A 53 13.76 -2.68 16.68
N ASN A 54 14.72 -2.05 17.36
CA ASN A 54 16.12 -2.20 16.97
C ASN A 54 17.00 -2.07 18.22
N GLY A 55 17.96 -3.00 18.39
CA GLY A 55 18.95 -2.97 19.47
C GLY A 55 19.89 -1.75 19.49
N LYS A 56 19.68 -0.81 18.55
CA LYS A 56 20.38 0.48 18.48
C LYS A 56 19.57 1.63 19.11
N LEU A 57 18.35 1.38 19.55
CA LEU A 57 17.50 2.38 20.23
C LEU A 57 17.73 2.33 21.74
N GLN A 58 17.89 3.49 22.34
CA GLN A 58 17.98 3.63 23.80
C GLN A 58 16.85 4.55 24.30
N LYS A 59 16.15 4.11 25.31
CA LYS A 59 15.14 4.90 26.00
C LYS A 59 15.79 5.68 27.14
N ALA A 60 15.66 6.99 27.11
CA ALA A 60 16.13 7.84 28.21
C ALA A 60 15.15 7.84 29.40
N PRO A 61 15.58 8.21 30.60
CA PRO A 61 14.72 8.28 31.78
C PRO A 61 13.51 9.22 31.64
N ASN A 62 13.61 10.24 30.78
CA ASN A 62 12.51 11.16 30.44
C ASN A 62 11.46 10.56 29.49
N GLY A 63 11.67 9.30 29.05
CA GLY A 63 10.78 8.62 28.13
C GLY A 63 11.08 8.82 26.65
N SER A 64 12.02 9.70 26.30
CA SER A 64 12.47 9.91 24.92
C SER A 64 13.30 8.74 24.42
N TRP A 65 13.19 8.45 23.12
CA TRP A 65 13.97 7.43 22.45
C TRP A 65 15.07 8.06 21.61
N TYR A 66 16.24 7.43 21.60
CA TYR A 66 17.43 7.89 20.88
C TYR A 66 18.00 6.74 20.03
N TYR A 67 18.51 7.07 18.86
CA TYR A 67 19.31 6.17 18.05
C TYR A 67 20.71 6.75 17.86
N ARG A 68 21.67 5.85 17.62
CA ARG A 68 23.04 6.24 17.30
C ARG A 68 23.20 6.33 15.80
N ASP A 69 23.41 7.52 15.27
CA ASP A 69 23.70 7.77 13.86
C ASP A 69 25.03 7.10 13.50
N SER A 70 25.01 6.16 12.55
CA SER A 70 26.20 5.39 12.16
C SER A 70 27.24 6.22 11.40
N GLY A 71 26.85 7.32 10.76
CA GLY A 71 27.74 8.20 10.02
C GLY A 71 28.47 9.22 10.92
N THR A 72 27.79 9.74 11.93
CA THR A 72 28.33 10.78 12.83
C THR A 72 28.67 10.26 14.22
N GLY A 73 28.20 9.06 14.58
CA GLY A 73 28.33 8.52 15.94
C GLY A 73 27.50 9.23 17.00
N SER A 74 26.73 10.24 16.61
CA SER A 74 25.94 11.08 17.52
C SER A 74 24.62 10.43 17.87
N TRP A 75 24.13 10.69 19.10
CA TRP A 75 22.79 10.29 19.51
C TRP A 75 21.76 11.32 19.04
N ARG A 76 20.73 10.84 18.34
CA ARG A 76 19.61 11.66 17.86
C ARG A 76 18.32 11.18 18.46
N GLU A 77 17.48 12.12 18.92
CA GLU A 77 16.17 11.80 19.44
C GLU A 77 15.21 11.39 18.33
N ILE A 78 14.44 10.33 18.61
CA ILE A 78 13.34 9.87 17.77
C ILE A 78 12.06 10.01 18.54
N GLU A 79 11.11 10.67 17.95
CA GLU A 79 9.80 10.88 18.52
C GLU A 79 8.79 9.83 18.02
N GLY A 80 7.90 9.37 18.91
CA GLY A 80 6.78 8.51 18.53
C GLY A 80 7.08 7.03 18.48
N VAL A 81 8.20 6.59 19.05
CA VAL A 81 8.55 5.17 19.23
C VAL A 81 7.66 4.54 20.31
N ASP A 82 7.17 3.30 20.08
CA ASP A 82 6.28 2.57 20.99
C ASP A 82 5.00 3.34 21.36
N ASP A 83 4.34 3.90 20.38
CA ASP A 83 3.07 4.59 20.61
C ASP A 83 1.87 3.62 20.50
N LYS A 84 0.88 3.85 21.35
CA LYS A 84 -0.40 3.12 21.32
C LYS A 84 -1.52 4.15 21.33
N TYR A 85 -2.36 4.09 20.32
CA TYR A 85 -3.42 5.08 20.20
C TYR A 85 -4.65 4.54 19.48
N VAL A 86 -5.73 5.27 19.64
CA VAL A 86 -6.96 5.08 18.87
C VAL A 86 -7.01 6.12 17.76
N LEU A 87 -7.35 5.66 16.59
CA LEU A 87 -7.63 6.47 15.41
C LEU A 87 -9.08 6.27 15.03
N TRP A 88 -9.75 7.34 14.64
CA TRP A 88 -11.05 7.27 13.99
C TRP A 88 -11.06 8.15 12.73
N SER A 89 -11.79 7.73 11.73
CA SER A 89 -11.94 8.50 10.50
C SER A 89 -13.28 8.24 9.81
N ILE A 90 -13.65 9.19 8.97
CA ILE A 90 -14.77 9.11 8.04
C ILE A 90 -14.18 9.19 6.63
N TYR A 91 -14.67 8.34 5.72
CA TYR A 91 -14.18 8.29 4.35
C TYR A 91 -15.32 8.14 3.33
N PRO A 92 -15.90 9.26 2.85
CA PRO A 92 -16.75 9.25 1.69
C PRO A 92 -15.97 8.80 0.45
N TYR A 93 -16.62 8.03 -0.43
CA TYR A 93 -16.07 7.69 -1.72
C TYR A 93 -17.14 7.54 -2.79
N ILE A 94 -16.79 7.90 -4.01
CA ILE A 94 -17.57 7.61 -5.21
C ILE A 94 -16.87 6.52 -6.01
N SER A 95 -17.64 5.60 -6.57
CA SER A 95 -17.10 4.57 -7.46
C SER A 95 -17.94 4.44 -8.73
N TYR A 96 -17.23 4.16 -9.82
CA TYR A 96 -17.79 3.81 -11.12
C TYR A 96 -17.30 2.43 -11.50
N ASP A 97 -18.20 1.51 -11.84
CA ASP A 97 -17.86 0.11 -12.11
C ASP A 97 -18.67 -0.44 -13.29
N THR A 98 -17.97 -0.77 -14.38
CA THR A 98 -18.52 -1.42 -15.57
C THR A 98 -17.88 -2.77 -15.85
N ARG A 99 -17.16 -3.32 -14.86
CA ARG A 99 -16.50 -4.63 -15.02
C ARG A 99 -17.54 -5.73 -15.24
N ASN A 100 -17.22 -6.64 -16.14
CA ASN A 100 -18.07 -7.80 -16.44
C ASN A 100 -18.07 -8.85 -15.31
N ASN A 101 -17.00 -8.91 -14.53
CA ASN A 101 -16.87 -9.80 -13.37
C ASN A 101 -16.12 -9.08 -12.26
N TYR A 102 -16.57 -9.27 -11.04
CA TYR A 102 -15.98 -8.61 -9.87
C TYR A 102 -14.64 -9.25 -9.44
N LEU A 103 -14.57 -10.59 -9.47
CA LEU A 103 -13.41 -11.35 -8.98
C LEU A 103 -12.33 -11.53 -10.04
N ASN A 104 -12.72 -11.74 -11.29
CA ASN A 104 -11.79 -11.95 -12.41
C ASN A 104 -12.26 -11.17 -13.65
N PRO A 105 -12.10 -9.84 -13.66
CA PRO A 105 -12.57 -9.00 -14.76
C PRO A 105 -11.73 -9.20 -16.01
N THR A 106 -12.42 -9.35 -17.14
CA THR A 106 -11.81 -9.44 -18.48
C THR A 106 -12.16 -8.26 -19.37
N SER A 107 -13.13 -7.44 -18.96
CA SER A 107 -13.53 -6.22 -19.66
C SER A 107 -14.14 -5.21 -18.71
N GLY A 108 -14.15 -3.95 -19.13
CA GLY A 108 -14.76 -2.86 -18.38
C GLY A 108 -13.75 -1.94 -17.70
N THR A 109 -14.28 -1.04 -16.90
CA THR A 109 -13.51 -0.01 -16.19
C THR A 109 -13.99 0.07 -14.75
N TYR A 110 -13.07 0.32 -13.85
CA TYR A 110 -13.36 0.66 -12.46
C TYR A 110 -12.64 1.97 -12.11
N GLY A 111 -13.34 2.85 -11.42
CA GLY A 111 -12.78 4.07 -10.86
C GLY A 111 -13.28 4.26 -9.43
N LYS A 112 -12.42 4.73 -8.55
CA LYS A 112 -12.77 5.07 -7.15
C LYS A 112 -12.01 6.32 -6.74
N LEU A 113 -12.75 7.32 -6.29
CA LEU A 113 -12.20 8.48 -5.59
C LEU A 113 -12.66 8.44 -4.14
N GLN A 114 -11.72 8.43 -3.21
CA GLN A 114 -11.96 8.43 -1.77
C GLN A 114 -11.28 9.63 -1.14
N VAL A 115 -12.01 10.29 -0.26
CA VAL A 115 -11.47 11.31 0.65
C VAL A 115 -11.63 10.76 2.06
N GLU A 116 -10.61 10.87 2.88
CA GLU A 116 -10.63 10.43 4.26
C GLU A 116 -10.18 11.57 5.16
N GLY A 117 -10.89 11.77 6.27
CA GLY A 117 -10.52 12.70 7.31
C GLY A 117 -10.76 12.08 8.68
N GLY A 118 -9.87 12.33 9.61
CA GLY A 118 -9.96 11.73 10.93
C GLY A 118 -8.99 12.34 11.94
N HIS A 119 -8.94 11.69 13.08
CA HIS A 119 -8.06 12.08 14.19
C HIS A 119 -7.35 10.85 14.76
N ALA A 120 -6.07 10.99 15.01
CA ALA A 120 -5.24 9.99 15.65
C ALA A 120 -4.82 10.50 17.05
N GLY A 121 -5.10 9.70 18.08
CA GLY A 121 -4.67 9.95 19.44
C GLY A 121 -3.18 9.67 19.68
N GLY A 122 -2.81 9.49 20.97
CA GLY A 122 -1.45 9.13 21.36
C GLY A 122 -0.47 10.30 21.33
N TYR A 123 0.81 9.97 21.28
CA TYR A 123 1.88 10.97 21.22
C TYR A 123 1.74 11.83 19.95
N LYS A 124 1.78 13.16 20.13
CA LYS A 124 1.47 14.13 19.05
C LYS A 124 0.15 13.82 18.35
N SER A 125 -0.92 13.70 19.14
CA SER A 125 -2.27 13.55 18.61
C SER A 125 -2.59 14.66 17.61
N GLY A 126 -3.34 14.33 16.55
CA GLY A 126 -3.67 15.31 15.53
C GLY A 126 -4.67 14.82 14.51
N SER A 127 -5.25 15.77 13.80
CA SER A 127 -6.14 15.48 12.67
C SER A 127 -5.32 15.18 11.42
N PHE A 128 -5.84 14.32 10.59
CA PHE A 128 -5.24 13.96 9.31
C PHE A 128 -6.29 13.94 8.20
N GLY A 129 -5.83 14.03 6.98
CA GLY A 129 -6.67 13.84 5.79
C GLY A 129 -5.88 13.21 4.67
N ASN A 130 -6.57 12.43 3.84
CA ASN A 130 -5.99 11.92 2.60
C ASN A 130 -7.02 11.86 1.48
N VAL A 131 -6.51 11.89 0.25
CA VAL A 131 -7.29 11.67 -0.96
C VAL A 131 -6.61 10.55 -1.75
N THR A 132 -7.39 9.58 -2.22
CA THR A 132 -6.89 8.48 -3.05
C THR A 132 -7.78 8.32 -4.27
N LEU A 133 -7.15 8.27 -5.45
CA LEU A 133 -7.78 7.94 -6.73
C LEU A 133 -7.24 6.59 -7.19
N GLU A 134 -8.14 5.70 -7.58
CA GLU A 134 -7.83 4.43 -8.19
C GLU A 134 -8.59 4.28 -9.52
N LEU A 135 -7.86 3.94 -10.57
CA LEU A 135 -8.40 3.68 -11.90
C LEU A 135 -7.95 2.31 -12.37
N ARG A 136 -8.86 1.54 -12.94
CA ARG A 136 -8.58 0.23 -13.55
C ARG A 136 -9.26 0.11 -14.90
N LYS A 137 -8.61 -0.53 -15.84
CA LYS A 137 -9.16 -0.82 -17.17
C LYS A 137 -8.83 -2.25 -17.56
N TYR A 138 -9.80 -2.92 -18.14
CA TYR A 138 -9.67 -4.29 -18.64
C TYR A 138 -10.17 -4.37 -20.07
N HIS A 139 -9.44 -5.05 -20.92
CA HIS A 139 -9.89 -5.34 -22.28
C HIS A 139 -9.29 -6.64 -22.78
N ARG A 140 -9.94 -7.24 -23.76
CA ARG A 140 -9.43 -8.45 -24.42
C ARG A 140 -8.04 -8.20 -24.99
N GLY A 141 -7.15 -9.14 -24.78
CA GLY A 141 -5.79 -9.13 -25.33
C GLY A 141 -5.72 -9.64 -26.75
N LEU A 142 -4.52 -10.00 -27.16
CA LEU A 142 -4.21 -10.42 -28.54
C LEU A 142 -4.74 -11.81 -28.88
N PHE A 143 -4.92 -12.68 -27.87
CA PHE A 143 -5.35 -14.07 -28.05
C PHE A 143 -6.73 -14.31 -27.40
N LYS A 144 -7.38 -15.43 -27.77
CA LYS A 144 -8.70 -15.80 -27.29
C LYS A 144 -8.64 -15.89 -25.76
N ASN A 145 -8.44 -16.06 -24.86
CA ASN A 145 -8.43 -16.14 -23.40
C ASN A 145 -7.39 -15.22 -22.75
N ASN A 146 -7.07 -14.13 -23.43
CA ASN A 146 -6.08 -13.17 -22.97
C ASN A 146 -6.75 -11.84 -22.61
N THR A 147 -6.31 -11.25 -21.51
CA THR A 147 -6.82 -9.97 -20.99
C THR A 147 -5.66 -9.07 -20.64
N PHE A 148 -5.67 -7.84 -21.14
CA PHE A 148 -4.86 -6.76 -20.60
C PHE A 148 -5.60 -6.08 -19.47
N ALA A 149 -4.92 -5.93 -18.35
CA ALA A 149 -5.41 -5.24 -17.16
C ALA A 149 -4.44 -4.12 -16.77
N TYR A 150 -4.98 -2.94 -16.51
CA TYR A 150 -4.22 -1.75 -16.14
C TYR A 150 -4.77 -1.22 -14.82
N LYS A 151 -3.89 -0.77 -13.95
CA LYS A 151 -4.24 -0.08 -12.72
C LYS A 151 -3.34 1.15 -12.55
N VAL A 152 -3.94 2.25 -12.13
CA VAL A 152 -3.22 3.43 -11.64
C VAL A 152 -3.82 3.82 -10.29
N VAL A 153 -2.98 4.01 -9.30
CA VAL A 153 -3.39 4.48 -7.97
C VAL A 153 -2.54 5.69 -7.62
N GLY A 154 -3.19 6.80 -7.35
CA GLY A 154 -2.58 8.02 -6.83
C GLY A 154 -3.14 8.38 -5.46
N GLY A 155 -2.34 9.02 -4.62
CA GLY A 155 -2.81 9.48 -3.32
C GLY A 155 -1.97 10.61 -2.75
N VAL A 156 -2.63 11.47 -1.97
CA VAL A 156 -2.01 12.58 -1.23
C VAL A 156 -2.58 12.57 0.18
N ALA A 157 -1.72 12.64 1.17
CA ALA A 157 -2.06 12.77 2.60
C ALA A 157 -1.51 14.08 3.16
N SER A 158 -2.14 14.58 4.24
CA SER A 158 -1.67 15.77 4.96
C SER A 158 -0.28 15.54 5.57
N ASP A 159 0.50 16.61 5.70
CA ASP A 159 1.86 16.53 6.26
C ASP A 159 1.88 16.19 7.76
N SER A 160 0.77 16.46 8.48
CA SER A 160 0.58 16.11 9.90
C SER A 160 0.21 14.64 10.13
N THR A 161 0.11 13.86 9.07
CA THR A 161 -0.31 12.46 9.10
C THR A 161 0.72 11.59 9.83
N LYS A 162 0.26 10.80 10.82
CA LYS A 162 1.11 9.80 11.49
C LYS A 162 1.64 8.76 10.53
N GLU A 163 2.71 8.08 10.90
CA GLU A 163 3.36 7.06 10.08
C GLU A 163 2.39 5.96 9.64
N SER A 164 1.50 5.51 10.53
CA SER A 164 0.45 4.52 10.23
C SER A 164 -0.53 4.95 9.14
N GLN A 165 -0.66 6.25 8.88
CA GLN A 165 -1.57 6.81 7.88
C GLN A 165 -0.86 7.29 6.62
N LYS A 166 0.46 7.17 6.54
CA LYS A 166 1.22 7.41 5.32
C LYS A 166 0.98 6.30 4.31
N PHE A 167 1.28 6.58 3.07
CA PHE A 167 1.23 5.58 2.02
C PHE A 167 2.49 4.71 2.04
N TRP A 168 2.28 3.41 2.01
CA TRP A 168 3.31 2.39 1.92
C TRP A 168 3.19 1.71 0.56
N VAL A 169 4.26 1.71 -0.21
CA VAL A 169 4.33 1.17 -1.56
C VAL A 169 5.47 0.15 -1.62
N GLY A 170 5.18 -1.01 -2.15
CA GLY A 170 5.99 -2.22 -2.18
C GLY A 170 5.13 -3.42 -1.83
N GLY A 171 5.60 -4.61 -2.16
CA GLY A 171 4.90 -5.87 -1.88
C GLY A 171 3.88 -6.27 -2.94
N GLY A 172 3.26 -7.41 -2.73
CA GLY A 172 2.44 -8.15 -3.69
C GLY A 172 1.21 -7.43 -4.25
N ASN A 173 0.79 -6.29 -3.70
CA ASN A 173 -0.38 -5.53 -4.14
C ASN A 173 -0.04 -4.17 -4.78
N SER A 174 1.25 -3.82 -4.85
CA SER A 174 1.71 -2.55 -5.43
C SER A 174 2.92 -2.72 -6.34
N LEU A 175 4.13 -2.82 -5.81
CA LEU A 175 5.37 -3.05 -6.55
C LEU A 175 5.91 -4.45 -6.21
N ARG A 176 5.60 -5.41 -7.03
CA ARG A 176 6.03 -6.81 -6.86
C ARG A 176 7.50 -6.97 -7.26
N GLY A 177 8.37 -7.16 -6.33
CA GLY A 177 9.82 -7.17 -6.48
C GLY A 177 10.49 -6.34 -5.39
N TYR A 178 9.71 -5.54 -4.64
CA TYR A 178 10.15 -4.83 -3.45
C TYR A 178 9.41 -5.33 -2.23
N ASP A 179 10.04 -5.30 -1.07
CA ASP A 179 9.41 -5.65 0.19
C ASP A 179 8.18 -4.77 0.51
N GLY A 180 7.29 -5.30 1.35
CA GLY A 180 6.08 -4.58 1.72
C GLY A 180 6.42 -3.25 2.39
N GLY A 181 6.00 -2.13 1.78
CA GLY A 181 6.25 -0.82 2.33
C GLY A 181 7.64 -0.23 2.08
N PHE A 182 8.40 -0.79 1.16
CA PHE A 182 9.74 -0.30 0.80
C PHE A 182 9.81 1.21 0.53
N PHE A 183 8.79 1.77 -0.11
CA PHE A 183 8.64 3.21 -0.27
C PHE A 183 7.54 3.71 0.64
N LYS A 184 7.81 4.78 1.38
CA LYS A 184 6.90 5.40 2.32
C LYS A 184 6.82 6.90 2.11
N GLY A 185 5.63 7.49 2.26
CA GLY A 185 5.48 8.94 2.13
C GLY A 185 4.04 9.43 2.19
N SER A 186 3.87 10.75 2.22
CA SER A 186 2.55 11.40 2.20
C SER A 186 1.93 11.49 0.80
N GLN A 187 2.69 11.15 -0.24
CA GLN A 187 2.22 11.07 -1.62
C GLN A 187 2.56 9.73 -2.22
N LYS A 188 1.71 9.19 -3.10
CA LYS A 188 2.00 7.96 -3.85
C LYS A 188 1.49 8.05 -5.28
N LEU A 189 2.21 7.35 -6.17
CA LEU A 189 1.72 7.02 -7.50
C LEU A 189 2.26 5.64 -7.88
N VAL A 190 1.36 4.75 -8.27
CA VAL A 190 1.68 3.40 -8.71
C VAL A 190 0.88 3.09 -9.95
N ALA A 191 1.54 2.57 -10.97
CA ALA A 191 0.90 2.03 -12.16
C ALA A 191 1.30 0.57 -12.35
N THR A 192 0.36 -0.24 -12.78
CA THR A 192 0.52 -1.67 -13.02
C THR A 192 -0.08 -2.02 -14.39
N ILE A 193 0.63 -2.82 -15.15
CA ILE A 193 0.10 -3.50 -16.33
C ILE A 193 0.24 -5.00 -16.15
N GLU A 194 -0.82 -5.75 -16.48
CA GLU A 194 -0.80 -7.21 -16.51
C GLU A 194 -1.34 -7.72 -17.84
N ASN A 195 -0.67 -8.70 -18.38
CA ASN A 195 -1.17 -9.56 -19.44
C ASN A 195 -1.57 -10.89 -18.80
N ARG A 196 -2.87 -11.16 -18.72
CA ARG A 196 -3.47 -12.35 -18.09
C ARG A 196 -3.92 -13.31 -19.16
N THR A 197 -3.39 -14.54 -19.18
CA THR A 197 -3.78 -15.57 -20.11
C THR A 197 -4.38 -16.75 -19.35
N GLN A 198 -5.64 -17.06 -19.61
CA GLN A 198 -6.31 -18.24 -19.07
C GLN A 198 -5.96 -19.45 -19.92
N LEU A 199 -5.26 -20.43 -19.35
CA LEU A 199 -4.85 -21.65 -20.06
C LEU A 199 -5.98 -22.68 -20.10
N ASN A 200 -6.70 -22.84 -18.99
CA ASN A 200 -7.91 -23.66 -18.86
C ASN A 200 -8.79 -23.08 -17.74
N ASP A 201 -9.87 -23.72 -17.36
CA ASP A 201 -10.81 -23.21 -16.36
C ASP A 201 -10.18 -23.03 -14.96
N ILE A 202 -9.10 -23.76 -14.67
CA ILE A 202 -8.44 -23.77 -13.36
C ILE A 202 -7.17 -22.92 -13.37
N VAL A 203 -6.38 -22.99 -14.44
CA VAL A 203 -5.02 -22.43 -14.48
C VAL A 203 -4.92 -21.24 -15.40
N GLY A 204 -4.38 -20.14 -14.91
CA GLY A 204 -4.00 -18.96 -15.68
C GLY A 204 -2.56 -18.55 -15.42
N PHE A 205 -1.99 -17.82 -16.36
CA PHE A 205 -0.65 -17.26 -16.31
C PHE A 205 -0.70 -15.75 -16.49
N VAL A 206 0.18 -15.04 -15.81
CA VAL A 206 0.26 -13.57 -15.85
C VAL A 206 1.70 -13.14 -16.07
N VAL A 207 1.89 -12.18 -16.98
CA VAL A 207 3.12 -11.38 -17.06
C VAL A 207 2.76 -9.96 -16.62
N PHE A 208 3.59 -9.33 -15.82
CA PHE A 208 3.30 -8.01 -15.29
C PHE A 208 4.51 -7.08 -15.25
N ALA A 209 4.22 -5.80 -15.22
CA ALA A 209 5.16 -4.76 -14.85
C ALA A 209 4.46 -3.77 -13.91
N ASP A 210 5.19 -3.35 -12.87
CA ASP A 210 4.74 -2.33 -11.94
C ASP A 210 5.76 -1.18 -11.93
N VAL A 211 5.28 0.05 -11.80
CA VAL A 211 6.11 1.24 -11.66
C VAL A 211 5.49 2.21 -10.67
N GLY A 212 6.29 2.81 -9.82
CA GLY A 212 5.79 3.81 -8.88
C GLY A 212 6.66 3.97 -7.65
N ARG A 213 6.16 4.74 -6.72
CA ARG A 213 6.72 4.93 -5.38
C ARG A 213 5.75 5.69 -4.47
N ALA A 214 6.08 5.75 -3.17
CA ALA A 214 5.63 6.80 -2.27
C ALA A 214 6.79 7.78 -2.01
N TRP A 215 6.47 9.07 -1.77
CA TRP A 215 7.45 10.13 -1.56
C TRP A 215 6.91 11.25 -0.66
N LYS A 216 7.72 12.30 -0.44
CA LYS A 216 7.42 13.44 0.42
C LYS A 216 7.23 13.00 1.88
N GLN A 217 8.26 12.36 2.41
CA GLN A 217 8.34 12.10 3.83
C GLN A 217 8.96 13.32 4.50
N ASN A 218 8.22 14.00 5.37
CA ASN A 218 8.76 15.12 6.13
C ASN A 218 9.85 14.61 7.07
N GLY A 219 11.05 15.10 6.86
CA GLY A 219 12.37 14.74 7.35
C GLY A 219 12.57 14.51 8.84
N ARG A 220 11.85 13.55 9.45
CA ARG A 220 12.07 13.15 10.84
C ARG A 220 12.56 11.71 10.99
N ASP A 221 12.59 10.95 9.91
CA ASP A 221 13.21 9.64 9.91
C ASP A 221 14.63 9.74 9.31
N PRO A 222 15.67 9.70 10.15
CA PRO A 222 17.04 9.81 9.69
C PRO A 222 17.54 8.61 8.90
N SER A 223 16.82 7.48 8.92
CA SER A 223 17.17 6.32 8.12
C SER A 223 16.88 6.51 6.62
N TYR A 224 16.03 7.48 6.28
CA TYR A 224 15.72 7.85 4.90
C TYR A 224 16.58 9.02 4.42
N THR A 225 17.89 8.89 4.44
CA THR A 225 18.84 9.86 3.86
C THR A 225 18.80 9.92 2.33
N ARG A 226 17.99 9.08 1.67
CA ARG A 226 17.80 9.13 0.23
C ARG A 226 16.78 10.20 -0.12
N ASP A 227 17.13 11.05 -1.06
CA ASP A 227 16.35 12.16 -1.59
C ASP A 227 14.91 11.75 -1.92
N ASN A 228 14.02 11.83 -0.92
CA ASN A 228 12.62 11.43 -1.03
C ASN A 228 11.70 12.63 -1.32
N LYS A 229 12.29 13.72 -1.85
CA LYS A 229 11.57 14.97 -2.06
C LYS A 229 10.67 14.92 -3.29
N ASP A 230 11.14 14.29 -4.38
CA ASP A 230 10.48 14.36 -5.67
C ASP A 230 10.17 12.98 -6.25
N PHE A 231 9.07 12.87 -7.00
CA PHE A 231 8.68 11.63 -7.68
C PHE A 231 9.75 11.10 -8.63
N GLY A 232 10.51 11.99 -9.28
CA GLY A 232 11.50 11.61 -10.32
C GLY A 232 12.76 10.90 -9.83
N HIS A 233 13.06 10.95 -8.53
CA HIS A 233 14.23 10.28 -7.96
C HIS A 233 13.86 8.89 -7.43
N ASN A 234 14.61 7.86 -7.82
CA ASN A 234 14.47 6.49 -7.31
C ASN A 234 13.06 5.89 -7.49
N ILE A 235 12.50 5.95 -8.69
CA ILE A 235 11.23 5.29 -9.03
C ILE A 235 11.45 3.77 -9.00
N GLY A 236 10.63 3.06 -8.24
CA GLY A 236 10.60 1.61 -8.26
C GLY A 236 9.97 1.10 -9.55
N THR A 237 10.67 0.21 -10.23
CA THR A 237 10.19 -0.48 -11.43
C THR A 237 10.40 -1.97 -11.26
N THR A 238 9.38 -2.75 -11.55
CA THR A 238 9.43 -4.21 -11.43
C THR A 238 8.86 -4.87 -12.66
N ALA A 239 9.33 -6.07 -12.95
CA ALA A 239 8.74 -6.97 -13.92
C ALA A 239 8.62 -8.36 -13.31
N GLY A 240 7.67 -9.15 -13.78
CA GLY A 240 7.50 -10.48 -13.21
C GLY A 240 6.49 -11.34 -13.94
N VAL A 241 6.36 -12.55 -13.40
CA VAL A 241 5.43 -13.57 -13.88
C VAL A 241 4.61 -14.11 -12.72
N GLY A 242 3.44 -14.64 -13.01
CA GLY A 242 2.58 -15.20 -11.97
C GLY A 242 1.70 -16.33 -12.48
N LEU A 243 1.40 -17.24 -11.55
CA LEU A 243 0.43 -18.29 -11.74
C LEU A 243 -0.88 -17.92 -11.04
N ARG A 244 -2.00 -18.26 -11.66
CA ARG A 244 -3.35 -18.10 -11.12
C ARG A 244 -4.04 -19.46 -11.07
N LEU A 245 -4.53 -19.82 -9.90
CA LEU A 245 -5.39 -21.00 -9.74
C LEU A 245 -6.79 -20.53 -9.38
N ASN A 246 -7.72 -20.69 -10.31
CA ASN A 246 -9.12 -20.29 -10.09
C ASN A 246 -9.77 -21.24 -9.09
N THR A 247 -10.34 -20.69 -8.04
CA THR A 247 -11.12 -21.42 -7.05
C THR A 247 -12.52 -20.79 -6.94
N PRO A 248 -13.51 -21.51 -6.38
CA PRO A 248 -14.86 -20.96 -6.19
C PRO A 248 -14.92 -19.67 -5.36
N ILE A 249 -13.92 -19.44 -4.48
CA ILE A 249 -13.83 -18.25 -3.62
C ILE A 249 -12.94 -17.15 -4.23
N GLY A 250 -12.42 -17.34 -5.43
CA GLY A 250 -11.53 -16.41 -6.13
C GLY A 250 -10.20 -17.05 -6.50
N PRO A 251 -9.42 -16.43 -7.38
CA PRO A 251 -8.15 -17.00 -7.81
C PRO A 251 -7.09 -16.93 -6.70
N LEU A 252 -6.36 -18.02 -6.50
CA LEU A 252 -5.10 -18.02 -5.76
C LEU A 252 -4.00 -17.49 -6.68
N ARG A 253 -3.16 -16.63 -6.15
CA ARG A 253 -2.14 -15.90 -6.89
C ARG A 253 -0.75 -16.20 -6.35
N PHE A 254 0.14 -16.62 -7.25
CA PHE A 254 1.55 -16.86 -7.00
C PHE A 254 2.35 -15.95 -7.91
N ASP A 255 2.95 -14.90 -7.41
CA ASP A 255 3.69 -13.92 -8.19
C ASP A 255 5.18 -13.98 -7.86
N PHE A 256 6.00 -13.96 -8.91
CA PHE A 256 7.46 -13.82 -8.86
C PHE A 256 7.82 -12.49 -9.52
N GLY A 257 8.35 -11.56 -8.74
CA GLY A 257 8.68 -10.22 -9.20
C GLY A 257 10.16 -9.89 -8.97
N TRP A 258 10.73 -9.17 -9.90
CA TRP A 258 12.11 -8.69 -9.86
C TRP A 258 12.14 -7.17 -9.97
N PRO A 259 12.93 -6.46 -9.17
CA PRO A 259 13.24 -5.05 -9.42
C PRO A 259 13.98 -4.93 -10.76
N VAL A 260 13.62 -3.94 -11.56
CA VAL A 260 14.21 -3.66 -12.87
C VAL A 260 14.69 -2.21 -12.89
N GLY A 261 15.90 -1.95 -13.35
CA GLY A 261 16.45 -0.60 -13.42
C GLY A 261 17.35 -0.26 -12.25
N ASN A 262 17.16 0.90 -11.63
CA ASN A 262 17.99 1.32 -10.50
C ASN A 262 17.85 0.34 -9.33
N LYS A 263 18.91 -0.39 -9.06
CA LYS A 263 19.02 -1.31 -7.93
C LYS A 263 19.09 -0.51 -6.64
N MET A 264 17.95 -0.33 -6.00
CA MET A 264 17.86 0.29 -4.69
C MET A 264 17.89 -0.79 -3.63
N ASP A 265 19.07 -1.29 -3.26
CA ASP A 265 19.34 -2.22 -2.15
C ASP A 265 18.44 -3.48 -2.02
N ASP A 266 17.59 -3.75 -3.00
CA ASP A 266 16.71 -4.91 -3.05
C ASP A 266 16.94 -5.66 -4.37
N ASP A 267 17.97 -6.50 -4.39
CA ASP A 267 18.51 -7.12 -5.61
C ASP A 267 17.88 -8.47 -5.96
N GLY A 268 16.92 -8.94 -5.17
CA GLY A 268 16.43 -10.30 -5.25
C GLY A 268 15.05 -10.45 -5.91
N MET A 269 14.78 -11.68 -6.36
CA MET A 269 13.43 -12.11 -6.68
C MET A 269 12.59 -12.16 -5.41
N LYS A 270 11.41 -11.57 -5.46
CA LYS A 270 10.41 -11.70 -4.39
C LYS A 270 9.29 -12.61 -4.82
N PHE A 271 8.87 -13.48 -3.91
CA PHE A 271 7.72 -14.36 -4.08
C PHE A 271 6.55 -13.88 -3.25
N TYR A 272 5.37 -13.84 -3.85
CA TYR A 272 4.13 -13.45 -3.17
C TYR A 272 3.05 -14.50 -3.39
N PHE A 273 2.42 -14.90 -2.28
CA PHE A 273 1.20 -15.70 -2.28
C PHE A 273 0.04 -14.86 -1.78
N ASN A 274 -1.04 -14.77 -2.56
CA ASN A 274 -2.22 -14.00 -2.20
C ASN A 274 -3.49 -14.66 -2.75
N MET A 275 -4.64 -14.28 -2.20
CA MET A 275 -5.96 -14.64 -2.72
C MET A 275 -6.59 -13.44 -3.43
N GLY A 276 -7.25 -13.67 -4.56
CA GLY A 276 -7.81 -12.64 -5.42
C GLY A 276 -6.85 -12.19 -6.52
N GLN A 277 -7.34 -11.38 -7.45
CA GLN A 277 -6.47 -10.70 -8.43
C GLN A 277 -5.71 -9.56 -7.76
N SER A 278 -4.60 -9.12 -8.35
CA SER A 278 -3.83 -7.98 -7.85
C SER A 278 -4.64 -6.67 -7.90
N PHE A 279 -5.65 -6.62 -8.76
CA PHE A 279 -6.64 -5.55 -8.85
C PHE A 279 -7.84 -5.96 -9.72
#